data_674556af39a4dfaf9efb45bad51c3cb7
#
_entry.id   674556af39a4dfaf9efb45bad51c3cb7
#
_cell.length_a   1.000
_cell.length_b   1.000
_cell.length_c   1.000
_cell.angle_alpha   90.00
_cell.angle_beta   90.00
_cell.angle_gamma   90.00
#
_symmetry.space_group_name_H-M   'P 1'
#
loop_
_entity.id
_entity.type
_entity.pdbx_description
1 polymer ?
#
loop_
_entity_poly.entity_id
_entity_poly.type
_entity_poly.pdbx_seq_one_letter_code
_entity_poly.pdbx_strand_id
1 'polypeptide(L)' 'MEVSEPISCPFCGESFDLTIDTSVSAQRFVTDCEICCRPFTVHVEAEPGTILSLSVE' A
#
# COMPACT_ATOMS: atom_id res chain seq x y z
N MET A 1 1.87 4.29 -14.15
CA MET A 1 3.20 3.78 -13.77
C MET A 1 3.11 3.04 -12.45
N GLU A 2 3.63 1.83 -12.38
CA GLU A 2 3.50 0.98 -11.20
C GLU A 2 4.81 0.89 -10.45
N VAL A 3 4.74 0.97 -9.13
CA VAL A 3 5.90 0.88 -8.23
C VAL A 3 5.58 -0.13 -7.14
N SER A 4 6.53 -1.02 -6.84
CA SER A 4 6.40 -1.92 -5.70
C SER A 4 6.95 -1.25 -4.45
N GLU A 5 6.15 -1.21 -3.40
CA GLU A 5 6.55 -0.66 -2.10
C GLU A 5 6.32 -1.68 -1.00
N PRO A 6 7.28 -1.82 -0.09
CA PRO A 6 7.07 -2.69 1.07
C PRO A 6 6.11 -2.02 2.05
N ILE A 7 5.13 -2.80 2.50
CA ILE A 7 4.18 -2.36 3.52
C ILE A 7 4.16 -3.37 4.65
N SER A 8 3.74 -2.95 5.84
CA SER A 8 3.59 -3.83 6.99
C SER A 8 2.12 -3.99 7.32
N CYS A 9 1.71 -5.23 7.55
CA CYS A 9 0.35 -5.52 7.99
C CYS A 9 0.14 -4.94 9.39
N PRO A 10 -0.92 -4.14 9.63
CA PRO A 10 -1.16 -3.56 10.95
C PRO A 10 -1.63 -4.58 11.98
N PHE A 11 -1.97 -5.79 11.56
CA PHE A 11 -2.48 -6.84 12.45
C PHE A 11 -1.43 -7.86 12.85
N CYS A 12 -0.66 -8.38 11.90
CA CYS A 12 0.34 -9.42 12.18
C CYS A 12 1.79 -8.90 12.16
N GLY A 13 2.01 -7.68 11.66
CA GLY A 13 3.33 -7.06 11.63
C GLY A 13 4.25 -7.57 10.52
N GLU A 14 3.78 -8.49 9.68
CA GLU A 14 4.58 -8.98 8.56
C GLU A 14 4.61 -7.97 7.42
N SER A 15 5.74 -7.92 6.72
CA SER A 15 5.89 -7.02 5.58
C SER A 15 5.81 -7.79 4.27
N PHE A 16 5.28 -7.15 3.25
CA PHE A 16 5.21 -7.69 1.90
C PHE A 16 5.15 -6.53 0.90
N ASP A 17 5.48 -6.83 -0.36
CA ASP A 17 5.47 -5.81 -1.40
C ASP A 17 4.07 -5.61 -1.96
N LEU A 18 3.69 -4.35 -2.12
CA LEU A 18 2.42 -3.97 -2.72
C LEU A 18 2.70 -3.15 -3.97
N THR A 19 2.04 -3.50 -5.08
CA THR A 19 2.12 -2.75 -6.32
C THR A 19 1.16 -1.57 -6.27
N ILE A 20 1.69 -0.38 -6.52
CA ILE A 20 0.94 0.87 -6.43
C ILE A 20 1.04 1.60 -7.76
N ASP A 21 -0.10 2.08 -8.27
CA ASP A 21 -0.14 2.88 -9.49
C ASP A 21 0.11 4.34 -9.13
N THR A 22 1.30 4.83 -9.46
CA THR A 22 1.71 6.19 -9.14
C THR A 22 1.17 7.24 -10.10
N SER A 23 0.38 6.86 -11.10
CA SER A 23 -0.30 7.81 -11.97
C SER A 23 -1.48 8.47 -11.27
N VAL A 24 -1.93 7.91 -10.14
CA VAL A 24 -2.99 8.48 -9.31
C VAL A 24 -2.33 9.21 -8.14
N SER A 25 -2.57 10.51 -8.01
CA SER A 25 -1.89 11.35 -7.02
C SER A 25 -2.31 11.04 -5.59
N ALA A 26 -3.57 10.66 -5.38
CA ALA A 26 -4.06 10.27 -4.06
C ALA A 26 -4.98 9.07 -4.24
N GLN A 27 -4.76 8.02 -3.47
CA GLN A 27 -5.59 6.82 -3.58
C GLN A 27 -5.77 6.16 -2.23
N ARG A 28 -6.91 5.52 -2.09
CA ARG A 28 -7.29 4.80 -0.90
C ARG A 28 -8.01 3.53 -1.34
N PHE A 29 -7.56 2.39 -0.86
CA PHE A 29 -8.16 1.12 -1.23
C PHE A 29 -8.00 0.10 -0.11
N VAL A 30 -8.81 -0.95 -0.16
CA VAL A 30 -8.74 -2.06 0.79
C VAL A 30 -7.99 -3.20 0.12
N THR A 31 -7.06 -3.79 0.84
CA THR A 31 -6.35 -5.00 0.40
C THR A 31 -6.27 -5.99 1.56
N ASP A 32 -6.03 -7.25 1.24
CA ASP A 32 -5.90 -8.30 2.25
C ASP A 32 -4.43 -8.59 2.54
N CYS A 33 -4.14 -8.85 3.81
CA CYS A 33 -2.81 -9.32 4.19
C CYS A 33 -2.58 -10.71 3.61
N GLU A 34 -1.41 -10.93 3.01
CA GLU A 34 -1.06 -12.22 2.42
C GLU A 34 -0.77 -13.29 3.48
N ILE A 35 -0.52 -12.88 4.71
CA ILE A 35 -0.10 -13.76 5.80
C ILE A 35 -1.29 -14.10 6.70
N CYS A 36 -1.94 -13.10 7.28
CA CYS A 36 -3.05 -13.31 8.22
C CYS A 36 -4.43 -13.21 7.56
N CYS A 37 -4.49 -12.85 6.29
CA CYS A 37 -5.70 -12.76 5.48
C CYS A 37 -6.74 -11.75 6.00
N ARG A 38 -6.31 -10.77 6.77
CA ARG A 38 -7.21 -9.72 7.27
C ARG A 38 -7.23 -8.53 6.32
N PRO A 39 -8.41 -7.96 6.04
CA PRO A 39 -8.49 -6.76 5.22
C PRO A 39 -8.02 -5.53 5.98
N PHE A 40 -7.34 -4.63 5.28
CA PHE A 40 -6.94 -3.35 5.83
C PHE A 40 -6.95 -2.29 4.74
N THR A 41 -7.01 -1.02 5.15
CA THR A 41 -7.07 0.09 4.21
C THR A 41 -5.68 0.66 3.99
N VAL A 42 -5.35 0.92 2.73
CA VAL A 42 -4.08 1.55 2.34
C VAL A 42 -4.37 2.95 1.82
N HIS A 43 -3.64 3.93 2.34
CA HIS A 43 -3.69 5.32 1.89
C HIS A 43 -2.37 5.66 1.24
N VAL A 44 -2.40 6.14 0.01
CA VAL A 44 -1.19 6.47 -0.74
C VAL A 44 -1.31 7.88 -1.31
N GLU A 45 -0.24 8.65 -1.18
CA GLU A 45 -0.06 9.90 -1.91
C GLU A 45 1.19 9.76 -2.76
N ALA A 46 1.06 10.03 -4.06
CA ALA A 46 2.13 9.77 -5.01
C ALA A 46 2.18 10.81 -6.12
N GLU A 47 3.35 10.92 -6.74
CA GLU A 47 3.56 11.60 -8.00
C GLU A 47 3.99 10.54 -9.02
N PRO A 48 3.90 10.82 -10.34
CA PRO A 48 4.33 9.84 -11.35
C PRO A 48 5.76 9.35 -11.08
N GLY A 49 5.89 8.05 -10.81
CA GLY A 49 7.16 7.40 -10.52
C GLY A 49 7.67 7.52 -9.09
N THR A 50 6.95 8.22 -8.20
CA THR A 50 7.41 8.46 -6.82
C THR A 50 6.27 8.36 -5.82
N ILE A 51 6.51 7.69 -4.71
CA ILE A 51 5.56 7.63 -3.60
C ILE A 51 5.96 8.68 -2.57
N LEU A 52 5.04 9.60 -2.28
CA LEU A 52 5.27 10.67 -1.32
C LEU A 52 4.93 10.25 0.10
N SER A 53 3.87 9.47 0.26
CA SER A 53 3.43 9.02 1.57
C SER A 53 2.61 7.75 1.43
N LEU A 54 2.75 6.86 2.40
CA LEU A 54 2.01 5.61 2.42
C LEU A 54 1.70 5.25 3.86
N SER A 55 0.44 4.94 4.12
CA SER A 55 0.01 4.51 5.45
C SER A 55 -1.01 3.38 5.34
N VAL A 56 -1.11 2.58 6.39
CA VAL A 56 -2.05 1.46 6.47
C VAL A 56 -2.87 1.55 7.76
N GLU A 57 -4.11 1.10 7.68
CA GLU A 57 -5.04 1.08 8.83
C GLU A 57 -5.68 -0.28 9.02
#